data_a2480d70b9c11a9104c8a5cd6d979b3f
#
_entry.id   a2480d70b9c11a9104c8a5cd6d979b3f
#
_cell.length_a   1.000
_cell.length_b   1.000
_cell.length_c   1.000
_cell.angle_alpha   90.00
_cell.angle_beta   90.00
_cell.angle_gamma   90.00
#
_symmetry.space_group_name_H-M   'P 1'
#
loop_
_entity.id
_entity.type
_entity.pdbx_description
1 polymer ?
#
loop_
_entity_poly.entity_id
_entity_poly.type
_entity_poly.pdbx_seq_one_letter_code
_entity_poly.pdbx_strand_id
1 'polypeptide(L)'
;FIVKARFVTIYIIMSFVIDINQDQFLEEVVEKSKTTPVIVDFWAPWCGPCKQLTPTLENVVNRKNGKVILAKINVDENQGIASQLNIQSIPTVYGFVDGKPLDAFQGAQPESKVEAMIDKMIEATPGNEIPKLIEEADQLFSDQKFEESLKLFESLVGMDPGNPRIIAGMLRCLIQIKRFDDANEMFDSFDEKILENDEIIK
;
A
#
# COMPACT_ATOMS: atom_id res chain seq x y z
N PHE A 1 -28.36 33.31 17.99
CA PHE A 1 -26.95 33.41 17.55
C PHE A 1 -26.55 32.04 17.01
N ILE A 2 -26.54 31.92 15.68
CA ILE A 2 -26.17 30.68 14.98
C ILE A 2 -24.68 30.77 14.70
N VAL A 3 -23.88 29.98 15.41
CA VAL A 3 -22.46 29.81 15.13
C VAL A 3 -22.36 28.84 13.96
N LYS A 4 -22.08 29.36 12.75
CA LYS A 4 -21.68 28.54 11.60
C LYS A 4 -20.29 27.99 11.86
N ALA A 5 -20.19 26.73 12.30
CA ALA A 5 -18.94 25.99 12.27
C ALA A 5 -18.55 25.79 10.80
N ARG A 6 -17.52 26.51 10.33
CA ARG A 6 -16.85 26.24 9.05
C ARG A 6 -16.04 24.94 9.24
N PHE A 7 -16.55 23.86 8.72
CA PHE A 7 -15.73 22.67 8.44
C PHE A 7 -14.70 23.05 7.38
N VAL A 8 -13.50 23.36 7.79
CA VAL A 8 -12.34 23.42 6.91
C VAL A 8 -11.93 21.97 6.70
N THR A 9 -12.40 21.37 5.61
CA THR A 9 -11.88 20.10 5.14
C THR A 9 -10.42 20.35 4.73
N ILE A 10 -9.49 20.00 5.62
CA ILE A 10 -8.06 19.98 5.30
C ILE A 10 -7.89 18.79 4.34
N TYR A 11 -7.90 19.04 3.04
CA TYR A 11 -7.35 18.10 2.07
C TYR A 11 -5.85 18.03 2.33
N ILE A 12 -5.41 17.02 3.09
CA ILE A 12 -4.01 16.63 3.09
C ILE A 12 -3.78 16.09 1.67
N ILE A 13 -3.14 16.89 0.83
CA ILE A 13 -2.64 16.42 -0.46
C ILE A 13 -1.52 15.44 -0.10
N MET A 14 -1.84 14.17 0.01
CA MET A 14 -0.84 13.11 0.14
C MET A 14 -0.11 13.05 -1.19
N SER A 15 1.09 13.61 -1.25
CA SER A 15 1.97 13.44 -2.40
C SER A 15 2.54 12.03 -2.37
N PHE A 16 2.26 11.25 -3.41
CA PHE A 16 2.87 9.92 -3.60
C PHE A 16 4.23 10.00 -4.29
N VAL A 17 4.74 11.21 -4.47
CA VAL A 17 6.03 11.54 -5.06
C VAL A 17 6.82 12.34 -4.04
N ILE A 18 8.00 11.85 -3.67
CA ILE A 18 8.88 12.47 -2.68
C ILE A 18 10.29 12.59 -3.23
N ASP A 19 10.96 13.69 -2.94
CA ASP A 19 12.41 13.82 -3.13
C ASP A 19 13.07 13.42 -1.82
N ILE A 20 14.04 12.51 -1.89
CA ILE A 20 14.76 12.00 -0.71
C ILE A 20 16.27 12.10 -0.89
N ASN A 21 16.98 12.14 0.24
CA ASN A 21 18.43 11.99 0.29
C ASN A 21 18.83 10.58 0.74
N GLN A 22 20.15 10.29 0.68
CA GLN A 22 20.67 8.97 1.04
C GLN A 22 20.41 8.57 2.49
N ASP A 23 20.32 9.52 3.44
CA ASP A 23 20.11 9.23 4.86
C ASP A 23 18.67 8.77 5.13
N GLN A 24 17.72 9.19 4.27
CA GLN A 24 16.32 8.81 4.33
C GLN A 24 16.02 7.48 3.61
N PHE A 25 16.99 6.93 2.86
CA PHE A 25 16.75 5.75 2.01
C PHE A 25 16.25 4.54 2.80
N LEU A 26 16.83 4.30 3.99
CA LEU A 26 16.42 3.16 4.82
C LEU A 26 14.94 3.29 5.23
N GLU A 27 14.54 4.46 5.70
CA GLU A 27 13.18 4.70 6.21
C GLU A 27 12.18 4.81 5.05
N GLU A 28 12.47 5.69 4.07
CA GLU A 28 11.53 6.07 3.01
C GLU A 28 11.44 5.03 1.88
N VAL A 29 12.43 4.14 1.74
CA VAL A 29 12.42 3.10 0.70
C VAL A 29 12.31 1.71 1.32
N VAL A 30 13.30 1.31 2.14
CA VAL A 30 13.37 -0.07 2.62
C VAL A 30 12.23 -0.38 3.59
N GLU A 31 12.05 0.41 4.63
CA GLU A 31 11.00 0.18 5.63
C GLU A 31 9.59 0.40 5.04
N LYS A 32 9.37 1.47 4.30
CA LYS A 32 8.08 1.73 3.64
C LYS A 32 7.68 0.65 2.65
N SER A 33 8.65 0.08 1.92
CA SER A 33 8.35 -0.97 0.93
C SER A 33 7.84 -2.29 1.52
N LYS A 34 7.87 -2.45 2.84
CA LYS A 34 7.27 -3.59 3.54
C LYS A 34 5.74 -3.57 3.50
N THR A 35 5.14 -2.39 3.37
CA THR A 35 3.68 -2.21 3.33
C THR A 35 3.18 -1.59 2.04
N THR A 36 3.97 -0.72 1.42
CA THR A 36 3.61 -0.02 0.18
C THR A 36 4.81 -0.02 -0.74
N PRO A 37 4.74 -0.60 -1.94
CA PRO A 37 5.88 -0.66 -2.85
C PRO A 37 6.43 0.72 -3.17
N VAL A 38 7.75 0.82 -3.28
CA VAL A 38 8.44 2.08 -3.54
C VAL A 38 9.26 1.99 -4.83
N ILE A 39 8.97 2.87 -5.78
CA ILE A 39 9.85 3.11 -6.94
C ILE A 39 10.89 4.15 -6.56
N VAL A 40 12.14 3.88 -6.90
CA VAL A 40 13.26 4.81 -6.72
C VAL A 40 13.77 5.25 -8.08
N ASP A 41 13.65 6.55 -8.40
CA ASP A 41 14.20 7.17 -9.61
C ASP A 41 15.55 7.82 -9.30
N PHE A 42 16.63 7.26 -9.81
CA PHE A 42 17.97 7.84 -9.76
C PHE A 42 18.18 8.76 -10.96
N TRP A 43 18.23 10.05 -10.70
CA TRP A 43 18.27 11.10 -11.71
C TRP A 43 19.30 12.19 -11.44
N ALA A 44 19.49 13.11 -12.41
CA ALA A 44 20.25 14.34 -12.22
C ALA A 44 19.66 15.48 -13.08
N PRO A 45 19.88 16.77 -12.71
CA PRO A 45 19.33 17.93 -13.43
C PRO A 45 19.81 18.06 -14.90
N TRP A 46 21.00 17.58 -15.19
CA TRP A 46 21.60 17.60 -16.54
C TRP A 46 21.19 16.41 -17.41
N CYS A 47 20.50 15.40 -16.85
CA CYS A 47 20.14 14.19 -17.54
C CYS A 47 18.91 14.42 -18.45
N GLY A 48 19.12 14.49 -19.76
CA GLY A 48 18.06 14.66 -20.76
C GLY A 48 16.99 13.56 -20.73
N PRO A 49 17.37 12.26 -20.76
CA PRO A 49 16.40 11.16 -20.67
C PRO A 49 15.63 11.12 -19.36
N CYS A 50 16.20 11.57 -18.23
CA CYS A 50 15.49 11.68 -16.95
C CYS A 50 14.32 12.66 -17.04
N LYS A 51 14.52 13.80 -17.71
CA LYS A 51 13.47 14.81 -17.91
C LYS A 51 12.26 14.29 -18.69
N GLN A 52 12.42 13.21 -19.46
CA GLN A 52 11.31 12.53 -20.15
C GLN A 52 10.68 11.46 -19.31
N LEU A 53 11.47 10.70 -18.53
CA LEU A 53 11.00 9.58 -17.74
C LEU A 53 10.29 10.02 -16.47
N THR A 54 10.84 10.98 -15.71
CA THR A 54 10.30 11.39 -14.41
C THR A 54 8.82 11.81 -14.47
N PRO A 55 8.37 12.63 -15.44
CA PRO A 55 6.93 12.93 -15.57
C PRO A 55 6.06 11.70 -15.84
N THR A 56 6.59 10.71 -16.57
CA THR A 56 5.89 9.45 -16.83
C THR A 56 5.73 8.64 -15.54
N LEU A 57 6.80 8.53 -14.72
CA LEU A 57 6.75 7.88 -13.41
C LEU A 57 5.73 8.57 -12.49
N GLU A 58 5.81 9.90 -12.39
CA GLU A 58 4.89 10.69 -11.56
C GLU A 58 3.42 10.50 -11.96
N ASN A 59 3.14 10.52 -13.26
CA ASN A 59 1.77 10.31 -13.78
C ASN A 59 1.25 8.91 -13.47
N VAL A 60 2.05 7.87 -13.69
CA VAL A 60 1.62 6.48 -13.41
C VAL A 60 1.42 6.28 -11.91
N VAL A 61 2.35 6.73 -11.07
CA VAL A 61 2.25 6.62 -9.61
C VAL A 61 1.01 7.33 -9.07
N ASN A 62 0.73 8.56 -9.54
CA ASN A 62 -0.46 9.30 -9.10
C ASN A 62 -1.76 8.59 -9.49
N ARG A 63 -1.83 7.92 -10.67
CA ARG A 63 -3.00 7.11 -11.06
C ARG A 63 -3.22 5.89 -10.16
N LYS A 64 -2.17 5.36 -9.52
CA LYS A 64 -2.29 4.21 -8.59
C LYS A 64 -2.80 4.62 -7.19
N ASN A 65 -3.04 5.92 -6.96
CA ASN A 65 -3.76 6.47 -5.80
C ASN A 65 -3.28 5.90 -4.45
N GLY A 66 -1.96 6.00 -4.20
CA GLY A 66 -1.34 5.58 -2.95
C GLY A 66 -0.94 4.10 -2.84
N LYS A 67 -1.24 3.29 -3.86
CA LYS A 67 -0.78 1.88 -3.91
C LYS A 67 0.71 1.72 -4.20
N VAL A 68 1.40 2.79 -4.52
CA VAL A 68 2.85 2.86 -4.77
C VAL A 68 3.35 4.27 -4.47
N ILE A 69 4.60 4.38 -4.04
CA ILE A 69 5.29 5.65 -3.78
C ILE A 69 6.45 5.79 -4.77
N LEU A 70 6.69 7.02 -5.27
CA LEU A 70 7.87 7.37 -6.05
C LEU A 70 8.83 8.19 -5.19
N ALA A 71 10.01 7.64 -4.91
CA ALA A 71 11.13 8.33 -4.28
C ALA A 71 12.14 8.75 -5.35
N LYS A 72 12.47 10.03 -5.43
CA LYS A 72 13.45 10.56 -6.38
C LYS A 72 14.74 10.89 -5.66
N ILE A 73 15.87 10.45 -6.21
CA ILE A 73 17.22 10.64 -5.65
C ILE A 73 18.12 11.30 -6.70
N ASN A 74 18.57 12.51 -6.40
CA ASN A 74 19.60 13.18 -7.21
C ASN A 74 20.97 12.55 -6.96
N VAL A 75 21.56 11.89 -7.96
CA VAL A 75 22.83 11.17 -7.82
C VAL A 75 24.02 12.10 -7.58
N ASP A 76 23.96 13.37 -8.01
CA ASP A 76 25.05 14.34 -7.79
C ASP A 76 25.20 14.67 -6.30
N GLU A 77 24.08 14.67 -5.56
CA GLU A 77 24.02 14.99 -4.13
C GLU A 77 24.08 13.74 -3.24
N ASN A 78 23.85 12.55 -3.81
CA ASN A 78 23.68 11.28 -3.08
C ASN A 78 24.60 10.17 -3.62
N GLN A 79 25.88 10.47 -3.80
CA GLN A 79 26.85 9.56 -4.40
C GLN A 79 27.06 8.27 -3.60
N GLY A 80 26.87 8.31 -2.27
CA GLY A 80 27.01 7.15 -1.39
C GLY A 80 26.03 6.04 -1.75
N ILE A 81 24.73 6.34 -1.79
CA ILE A 81 23.70 5.35 -2.15
C ILE A 81 23.78 4.94 -3.63
N ALA A 82 24.13 5.88 -4.52
CA ALA A 82 24.33 5.57 -5.94
C ALA A 82 25.46 4.53 -6.13
N SER A 83 26.56 4.66 -5.39
CA SER A 83 27.66 3.69 -5.40
C SER A 83 27.27 2.36 -4.78
N GLN A 84 26.56 2.34 -3.64
CA GLN A 84 26.12 1.12 -2.98
C GLN A 84 25.18 0.28 -3.85
N LEU A 85 24.28 0.93 -4.59
CA LEU A 85 23.37 0.28 -5.53
C LEU A 85 23.96 0.11 -6.94
N ASN A 86 25.25 0.42 -7.09
CA ASN A 86 25.98 0.27 -8.35
C ASN A 86 25.32 0.97 -9.53
N ILE A 87 24.87 2.22 -9.33
CA ILE A 87 24.24 3.05 -10.37
C ILE A 87 25.33 3.51 -11.35
N GLN A 88 25.39 2.89 -12.54
CA GLN A 88 26.39 3.18 -13.57
C GLN A 88 25.90 4.18 -14.61
N SER A 89 24.60 4.33 -14.75
CA SER A 89 23.98 5.25 -15.70
C SER A 89 22.65 5.76 -15.17
N ILE A 90 22.21 6.92 -15.64
CA ILE A 90 20.91 7.51 -15.30
C ILE A 90 20.09 7.81 -16.56
N PRO A 91 18.74 7.71 -16.49
CA PRO A 91 17.97 7.27 -15.34
C PRO A 91 18.17 5.78 -15.06
N THR A 92 18.21 5.41 -13.79
CA THR A 92 18.07 4.03 -13.32
C THR A 92 16.92 4.01 -12.32
N VAL A 93 16.00 3.09 -12.54
CA VAL A 93 14.83 2.95 -11.70
C VAL A 93 14.82 1.57 -11.04
N TYR A 94 14.65 1.56 -9.71
CA TYR A 94 14.47 0.37 -8.91
C TYR A 94 13.06 0.31 -8.34
N GLY A 95 12.49 -0.88 -8.29
CA GLY A 95 11.25 -1.17 -7.55
C GLY A 95 11.54 -1.98 -6.30
N PHE A 96 11.16 -1.46 -5.14
CA PHE A 96 11.33 -2.11 -3.84
C PHE A 96 9.99 -2.64 -3.34
N VAL A 97 9.99 -3.88 -2.87
CA VAL A 97 8.85 -4.56 -2.24
C VAL A 97 9.39 -5.40 -1.10
N ASP A 98 8.73 -5.38 0.06
CA ASP A 98 9.13 -6.12 1.27
C ASP A 98 10.61 -5.88 1.66
N GLY A 99 11.04 -4.62 1.61
CA GLY A 99 12.39 -4.22 1.97
C GLY A 99 13.50 -4.60 0.97
N LYS A 100 13.15 -5.15 -0.20
CA LYS A 100 14.11 -5.68 -1.18
C LYS A 100 13.83 -5.16 -2.59
N PRO A 101 14.87 -5.02 -3.44
CA PRO A 101 14.65 -4.74 -4.84
C PRO A 101 13.99 -5.96 -5.51
N LEU A 102 12.83 -5.73 -6.15
CA LEU A 102 12.08 -6.73 -6.91
C LEU A 102 12.38 -6.66 -8.39
N ASP A 103 12.53 -5.44 -8.93
CA ASP A 103 12.71 -5.19 -10.36
C ASP A 103 13.51 -3.91 -10.58
N ALA A 104 14.12 -3.77 -11.76
CA ALA A 104 14.85 -2.56 -12.13
C ALA A 104 14.94 -2.39 -13.65
N PHE A 105 15.10 -1.15 -14.09
CA PHE A 105 15.46 -0.86 -15.48
C PHE A 105 16.38 0.38 -15.56
N GLN A 106 17.07 0.49 -16.69
CA GLN A 106 17.95 1.63 -17.02
C GLN A 106 17.45 2.32 -18.28
N GLY A 107 17.68 3.64 -18.36
CA GLY A 107 17.26 4.49 -19.46
C GLY A 107 15.74 4.80 -19.44
N ALA A 108 15.34 5.72 -20.32
CA ALA A 108 13.92 6.04 -20.47
C ALA A 108 13.15 4.82 -21.01
N GLN A 109 12.00 4.54 -20.41
CA GLN A 109 11.11 3.45 -20.82
C GLN A 109 9.73 4.03 -21.19
N PRO A 110 9.01 3.37 -22.09
CA PRO A 110 7.63 3.74 -22.41
C PRO A 110 6.71 3.52 -21.20
N GLU A 111 5.65 4.33 -21.10
CA GLU A 111 4.70 4.29 -20.00
C GLU A 111 4.15 2.90 -19.70
N SER A 112 3.88 2.12 -20.74
CA SER A 112 3.37 0.73 -20.59
C SER A 112 4.33 -0.18 -19.82
N LYS A 113 5.65 0.01 -19.97
CA LYS A 113 6.64 -0.76 -19.20
C LYS A 113 6.73 -0.29 -17.76
N VAL A 114 6.65 1.02 -17.52
CA VAL A 114 6.57 1.59 -16.18
C VAL A 114 5.34 1.06 -15.46
N GLU A 115 4.18 1.09 -16.11
CA GLU A 115 2.93 0.59 -15.55
C GLU A 115 2.98 -0.91 -15.24
N ALA A 116 3.49 -1.73 -16.16
CA ALA A 116 3.64 -3.17 -15.94
C ALA A 116 4.56 -3.50 -14.75
N MET A 117 5.66 -2.75 -14.58
CA MET A 117 6.54 -2.89 -13.42
C MET A 117 5.81 -2.54 -12.12
N ILE A 118 5.08 -1.42 -12.10
CA ILE A 118 4.32 -0.97 -10.94
C ILE A 118 3.24 -1.99 -10.57
N ASP A 119 2.49 -2.50 -11.54
CA ASP A 119 1.44 -3.49 -11.28
C ASP A 119 2.03 -4.79 -10.69
N LYS A 120 3.14 -5.27 -11.24
CA LYS A 120 3.89 -6.40 -10.68
C LYS A 120 4.34 -6.15 -9.23
N MET A 121 4.79 -4.93 -8.90
CA MET A 121 5.20 -4.56 -7.55
C MET A 121 4.00 -4.54 -6.59
N ILE A 122 2.88 -3.96 -7.02
CA ILE A 122 1.64 -3.94 -6.23
C ILE A 122 1.16 -5.37 -5.98
N GLU A 123 1.18 -6.24 -6.98
CA GLU A 123 0.79 -7.65 -6.83
C GLU A 123 1.70 -8.43 -5.87
N ALA A 124 3.00 -8.10 -5.85
CA ALA A 124 3.98 -8.76 -5.00
C ALA A 124 4.04 -8.19 -3.56
N THR A 125 3.30 -7.11 -3.28
CA THR A 125 3.30 -6.50 -1.94
C THR A 125 2.61 -7.41 -0.94
N PRO A 126 3.25 -7.72 0.22
CA PRO A 126 2.60 -8.50 1.26
C PRO A 126 1.26 -7.90 1.68
N GLY A 127 0.26 -8.75 1.81
CA GLY A 127 -1.09 -8.32 2.19
C GLY A 127 -1.95 -7.72 1.05
N ASN A 128 -1.42 -7.56 -0.16
CA ASN A 128 -2.23 -7.07 -1.29
C ASN A 128 -3.33 -8.06 -1.72
N GLU A 129 -3.19 -9.32 -1.34
CA GLU A 129 -4.23 -10.34 -1.48
C GLU A 129 -5.39 -10.17 -0.52
N ILE A 130 -5.18 -9.51 0.64
CA ILE A 130 -6.20 -9.38 1.70
C ILE A 130 -7.51 -8.80 1.18
N PRO A 131 -7.55 -7.67 0.42
CA PRO A 131 -8.81 -7.14 -0.11
C PRO A 131 -9.56 -8.13 -0.99
N LYS A 132 -8.86 -8.91 -1.83
CA LYS A 132 -9.46 -9.93 -2.71
C LYS A 132 -10.03 -11.09 -1.90
N LEU A 133 -9.30 -11.54 -0.87
CA LEU A 133 -9.75 -12.61 0.01
C LEU A 133 -10.94 -12.18 0.88
N ILE A 134 -11.00 -10.90 1.29
CA ILE A 134 -12.18 -10.34 1.95
C ILE A 134 -13.40 -10.38 1.02
N GLU A 135 -13.24 -10.00 -0.27
CA GLU A 135 -14.32 -10.06 -1.25
C GLU A 135 -14.78 -11.51 -1.49
N GLU A 136 -13.85 -12.46 -1.54
CA GLU A 136 -14.18 -13.90 -1.63
C GLU A 136 -14.94 -14.39 -0.41
N ALA A 137 -14.52 -13.99 0.79
CA ALA A 137 -15.22 -14.33 2.03
C ALA A 137 -16.63 -13.70 2.09
N ASP A 138 -16.78 -12.44 1.66
CA ASP A 138 -18.08 -11.78 1.55
C ASP A 138 -18.99 -12.47 0.52
N GLN A 139 -18.42 -12.98 -0.59
CA GLN A 139 -19.20 -13.77 -1.56
C GLN A 139 -19.67 -15.11 -0.97
N LEU A 140 -18.79 -15.83 -0.26
CA LEU A 140 -19.17 -17.06 0.45
C LEU A 140 -20.29 -16.79 1.47
N PHE A 141 -20.23 -15.68 2.20
CA PHE A 141 -21.28 -15.26 3.11
C PHE A 141 -22.61 -15.04 2.37
N SER A 142 -22.58 -14.34 1.23
CA SER A 142 -23.76 -14.07 0.41
C SER A 142 -24.38 -15.35 -0.17
N ASP A 143 -23.54 -16.35 -0.45
CA ASP A 143 -23.95 -17.69 -0.91
C ASP A 143 -24.44 -18.60 0.24
N GLN A 144 -24.58 -18.05 1.47
CA GLN A 144 -24.97 -18.74 2.68
C GLN A 144 -24.01 -19.86 3.14
N LYS A 145 -22.76 -19.80 2.68
CA LYS A 145 -21.67 -20.71 3.08
C LYS A 145 -20.93 -20.14 4.29
N PHE A 146 -21.64 -19.95 5.40
CA PHE A 146 -21.19 -19.18 6.54
C PHE A 146 -19.93 -19.76 7.22
N GLU A 147 -19.84 -21.09 7.33
CA GLU A 147 -18.68 -21.77 7.90
C GLU A 147 -17.42 -21.63 7.03
N GLU A 148 -17.56 -21.68 5.70
CA GLU A 148 -16.46 -21.48 4.76
C GLU A 148 -16.00 -20.02 4.78
N SER A 149 -16.94 -19.08 4.79
CA SER A 149 -16.68 -17.66 4.93
C SER A 149 -15.93 -17.35 6.24
N LEU A 150 -16.39 -17.91 7.37
CA LEU A 150 -15.73 -17.74 8.67
C LEU A 150 -14.28 -18.22 8.65
N LYS A 151 -14.01 -19.42 8.11
CA LYS A 151 -12.64 -19.95 8.00
C LYS A 151 -11.73 -19.05 7.19
N LEU A 152 -12.25 -18.45 6.11
CA LEU A 152 -11.46 -17.54 5.28
C LEU A 152 -11.15 -16.25 6.07
N PHE A 153 -12.13 -15.64 6.74
CA PHE A 153 -11.88 -14.50 7.61
C PHE A 153 -10.93 -14.82 8.77
N GLU A 154 -11.03 -15.99 9.41
CA GLU A 154 -10.10 -16.44 10.46
C GLU A 154 -8.65 -16.51 9.95
N SER A 155 -8.43 -16.98 8.72
CA SER A 155 -7.10 -16.98 8.11
C SER A 155 -6.54 -15.57 7.87
N LEU A 156 -7.41 -14.60 7.59
CA LEU A 156 -7.04 -13.20 7.35
C LEU A 156 -6.67 -12.44 8.63
N VAL A 157 -7.23 -12.81 9.79
CA VAL A 157 -6.85 -12.20 11.08
C VAL A 157 -5.36 -12.36 11.37
N GLY A 158 -4.75 -13.48 10.96
CA GLY A 158 -3.31 -13.69 11.12
C GLY A 158 -2.45 -12.75 10.25
N MET A 159 -3.02 -12.25 9.15
CA MET A 159 -2.33 -11.35 8.20
C MET A 159 -2.55 -9.88 8.52
N ASP A 160 -3.75 -9.52 8.99
CA ASP A 160 -4.13 -8.13 9.37
C ASP A 160 -5.11 -8.13 10.56
N PRO A 161 -4.60 -8.31 11.80
CA PRO A 161 -5.43 -8.53 12.99
C PRO A 161 -6.35 -7.36 13.36
N GLY A 162 -5.99 -6.14 12.94
CA GLY A 162 -6.74 -4.91 13.26
C GLY A 162 -7.71 -4.46 12.19
N ASN A 163 -7.92 -5.25 11.13
CA ASN A 163 -8.76 -4.85 10.00
C ASN A 163 -10.24 -4.92 10.34
N PRO A 164 -10.97 -3.78 10.38
CA PRO A 164 -12.39 -3.76 10.77
C PRO A 164 -13.28 -4.62 9.88
N ARG A 165 -12.99 -4.72 8.57
CA ARG A 165 -13.78 -5.54 7.64
C ARG A 165 -13.65 -7.03 7.93
N ILE A 166 -12.45 -7.50 8.30
CA ILE A 166 -12.21 -8.89 8.69
C ILE A 166 -12.97 -9.20 9.96
N ILE A 167 -12.86 -8.33 10.98
CA ILE A 167 -13.54 -8.48 12.28
C ILE A 167 -15.06 -8.50 12.09
N ALA A 168 -15.61 -7.54 11.35
CA ALA A 168 -17.04 -7.48 11.05
C ALA A 168 -17.52 -8.72 10.29
N GLY A 169 -16.72 -9.21 9.32
CA GLY A 169 -17.02 -10.43 8.57
C GLY A 169 -17.11 -11.66 9.47
N MET A 170 -16.15 -11.84 10.38
CA MET A 170 -16.16 -12.94 11.36
C MET A 170 -17.38 -12.87 12.26
N LEU A 171 -17.67 -11.70 12.85
CA LEU A 171 -18.83 -11.51 13.73
C LEU A 171 -20.14 -11.84 13.01
N ARG A 172 -20.32 -11.37 11.78
CA ARG A 172 -21.51 -11.69 10.96
C ARG A 172 -21.64 -13.20 10.74
N CYS A 173 -20.56 -13.90 10.41
CA CYS A 173 -20.56 -15.35 10.23
C CYS A 173 -20.95 -16.08 11.52
N LEU A 174 -20.32 -15.75 12.66
CA LEU A 174 -20.60 -16.35 13.96
C LEU A 174 -22.08 -16.20 14.37
N ILE A 175 -22.67 -15.03 14.11
CA ILE A 175 -24.11 -14.77 14.37
C ILE A 175 -24.97 -15.67 13.49
N GLN A 176 -24.68 -15.82 12.19
CA GLN A 176 -25.47 -16.64 11.26
C GLN A 176 -25.43 -18.12 11.61
N ILE A 177 -24.28 -18.65 12.06
CA ILE A 177 -24.15 -20.04 12.50
C ILE A 177 -24.54 -20.24 13.97
N LYS A 178 -25.07 -19.20 14.63
CA LYS A 178 -25.57 -19.20 16.02
C LYS A 178 -24.52 -19.48 17.10
N ARG A 179 -23.25 -19.19 16.80
CA ARG A 179 -22.14 -19.26 17.77
C ARG A 179 -22.05 -17.94 18.54
N PHE A 180 -23.10 -17.61 19.29
CA PHE A 180 -23.22 -16.31 19.98
C PHE A 180 -22.20 -16.11 21.09
N ASP A 181 -21.83 -17.20 21.80
CA ASP A 181 -20.81 -17.12 22.85
C ASP A 181 -19.44 -16.72 22.28
N ASP A 182 -19.07 -17.33 21.16
CA ASP A 182 -17.81 -17.00 20.46
C ASP A 182 -17.84 -15.57 19.91
N ALA A 183 -18.98 -15.12 19.39
CA ALA A 183 -19.13 -13.75 18.91
C ALA A 183 -18.98 -12.72 20.05
N ASN A 184 -19.53 -13.00 21.24
CA ASN A 184 -19.41 -12.14 22.41
C ASN A 184 -17.95 -12.13 22.92
N GLU A 185 -17.31 -13.30 23.07
CA GLU A 185 -15.91 -13.39 23.48
C GLU A 185 -14.99 -12.62 22.53
N MET A 186 -15.21 -12.77 21.22
CA MET A 186 -14.48 -12.03 20.20
C MET A 186 -14.70 -10.52 20.34
N PHE A 187 -15.97 -10.08 20.48
CA PHE A 187 -16.31 -8.66 20.62
C PHE A 187 -15.64 -8.05 21.86
N ASP A 188 -15.67 -8.74 22.99
CA ASP A 188 -15.08 -8.28 24.26
C ASP A 188 -13.54 -8.24 24.22
N SER A 189 -12.90 -8.91 23.25
CA SER A 189 -11.45 -8.94 23.10
C SER A 189 -10.86 -7.73 22.35
N PHE A 190 -11.69 -6.92 21.68
CA PHE A 190 -11.24 -5.78 20.90
C PHE A 190 -11.30 -4.46 21.68
N ASP A 191 -10.33 -3.56 21.37
CA ASP A 191 -10.33 -2.19 21.90
C ASP A 191 -11.53 -1.38 21.37
N GLU A 192 -12.04 -0.47 22.22
CA GLU A 192 -13.16 0.44 21.89
C GLU A 192 -12.97 1.16 20.54
N LYS A 193 -11.73 1.55 20.20
CA LYS A 193 -11.43 2.21 18.91
C LYS A 193 -11.74 1.35 17.67
N ILE A 194 -11.59 0.03 17.79
CA ILE A 194 -11.92 -0.90 16.70
C ILE A 194 -13.42 -1.03 16.61
N LEU A 195 -14.10 -1.14 17.76
CA LEU A 195 -15.55 -1.35 17.85
C LEU A 195 -16.35 -0.11 17.42
N GLU A 196 -15.80 1.10 17.51
CA GLU A 196 -16.43 2.34 17.01
C GLU A 196 -16.36 2.50 15.48
N ASN A 197 -15.77 1.55 14.76
CA ASN A 197 -15.67 1.63 13.31
C ASN A 197 -17.02 1.34 12.64
N ASP A 198 -17.41 2.19 11.68
CA ASP A 198 -18.67 2.10 10.94
C ASP A 198 -18.92 0.75 10.24
N GLU A 199 -17.85 0.00 9.92
CA GLU A 199 -17.93 -1.34 9.32
C GLU A 199 -18.38 -2.42 10.32
N ILE A 200 -18.16 -2.18 11.63
CA ILE A 200 -18.53 -3.12 12.70
C ILE A 200 -19.93 -2.80 13.24
N ILE A 201 -20.32 -1.51 13.23
CA ILE A 201 -21.61 -1.05 13.79
C ILE A 201 -22.80 -1.31 12.85
N LYS A 202 -22.56 -1.53 11.56
CA LYS A 202 -23.59 -1.84 10.55
C LYS A 202 -23.96 -3.31 10.51
#